data_47880a225948974a71f2d1ea3676fd9c
#
_entry.id   47880a225948974a71f2d1ea3676fd9c
#
_cell.length_a   1.000
_cell.length_b   1.000
_cell.length_c   1.000
_cell.angle_alpha   90.00
_cell.angle_beta   90.00
_cell.angle_gamma   90.00
#
_symmetry.space_group_name_H-M   'P 1'
#
loop_
_entity.id
_entity.type
_entity.pdbx_description
1 polymer ?
#
loop_
_entity_poly.entity_id
_entity_poly.type
_entity_poly.pdbx_seq_one_letter_code
_entity_poly.pdbx_strand_id
1 'polypeptide(L)'
;MARGQGRDALILLISGAVVLAGATAARRDTAQPAADASAEGPGLPPPLPSGAPPRGLEDLPADDERADGCHFADRGFGDYGAWRKLPVGRALVPVGRGVDGDGSFRLLVHFHGAEPVRRQLAPEGFDLVVAGVDAGVGSRAYERAFADPAAFAGLVAAVEAEVARANGLGEAHARGIALSSWSAGYGAVAQILARRDPRIEAVVLLDSLYAGYANGARAVDRAELAPFVEAARTARAGGPAFFLTHTQIATPGYASTGEVARFLLTELGVTPTAADEGASGTARFALLSSFEEGRLWIRGYAGADRDAHCAQLHMLPSLLREAVLPGWK
;
A
#
# COMPACT_ATOMS: atom_id res chain seq x y z
N MET A 1 13.67 -28.84 55.97
CA MET A 1 14.68 -28.03 56.70
C MET A 1 15.28 -27.03 55.74
N ALA A 2 15.42 -25.75 56.23
CA ALA A 2 16.06 -24.56 55.61
C ALA A 2 15.37 -23.97 54.37
N ARG A 3 14.59 -22.91 54.36
CA ARG A 3 14.67 -21.48 54.78
C ARG A 3 15.87 -20.72 54.15
N GLY A 4 15.56 -19.69 53.33
CA GLY A 4 16.41 -18.58 52.89
C GLY A 4 15.66 -17.74 51.91
N GLN A 5 14.90 -16.70 52.27
CA GLN A 5 15.21 -15.26 52.37
C GLN A 5 15.76 -14.76 51.04
N GLY A 6 15.13 -13.89 50.18
CA GLY A 6 14.55 -12.58 50.51
C GLY A 6 15.61 -11.50 50.20
N ARG A 7 15.47 -10.79 49.07
CA ARG A 7 16.13 -9.48 48.87
C ARG A 7 15.28 -8.60 47.98
N ASP A 8 14.65 -7.62 48.64
CA ASP A 8 14.03 -6.43 48.01
C ASP A 8 15.12 -5.55 47.42
N ALA A 9 14.88 -5.01 46.23
CA ALA A 9 15.69 -3.96 45.63
C ALA A 9 14.84 -2.71 45.41
N LEU A 10 15.22 -1.72 46.14
CA LEU A 10 14.82 -0.35 46.33
C LEU A 10 14.75 0.48 45.05
N ILE A 11 13.61 1.08 44.77
CA ILE A 11 13.41 2.08 43.73
C ILE A 11 13.89 3.44 44.28
N LEU A 12 14.89 4.04 43.64
CA LEU A 12 15.34 5.40 43.92
C LEU A 12 14.68 6.38 42.94
N LEU A 13 13.78 7.19 43.45
CA LEU A 13 13.25 8.37 42.80
C LEU A 13 14.25 9.53 42.98
N ILE A 14 14.75 10.08 41.88
CA ILE A 14 15.53 11.32 41.88
C ILE A 14 14.67 12.42 41.27
N SER A 15 14.18 13.29 42.14
CA SER A 15 13.57 14.57 41.78
C SER A 15 14.67 15.59 41.55
N GLY A 16 14.80 16.12 40.33
CA GLY A 16 15.70 17.24 40.01
C GLY A 16 14.91 18.53 39.78
N ALA A 17 15.10 19.48 40.66
CA ALA A 17 14.53 20.83 40.59
C ALA A 17 15.25 21.65 39.51
N VAL A 18 14.46 22.34 38.67
CA VAL A 18 14.98 23.32 37.71
C VAL A 18 14.94 24.71 38.35
N VAL A 19 16.11 25.31 38.48
CA VAL A 19 16.29 26.72 38.91
C VAL A 19 16.14 27.63 37.72
N LEU A 20 15.19 28.57 37.78
CA LEU A 20 15.04 29.68 36.86
C LEU A 20 16.05 30.77 37.25
N ALA A 21 16.99 31.09 36.36
CA ALA A 21 17.80 32.30 36.42
C ALA A 21 17.37 33.23 35.32
N GLY A 22 16.79 34.36 35.70
CA GLY A 22 16.49 35.48 34.82
C GLY A 22 17.74 36.27 34.47
N ALA A 23 17.88 36.62 33.21
CA ALA A 23 18.83 37.63 32.73
C ALA A 23 18.11 38.59 31.81
N THR A 24 17.92 39.82 32.27
CA THR A 24 17.55 41.01 31.51
C THR A 24 18.76 41.44 30.68
N ALA A 25 18.62 41.54 29.36
CA ALA A 25 19.62 42.17 28.52
C ALA A 25 18.95 43.09 27.48
N ALA A 26 19.57 44.27 27.36
CA ALA A 26 19.16 45.49 26.72
C ALA A 26 18.87 45.38 25.22
N ARG A 27 17.89 46.19 24.79
CA ARG A 27 17.66 46.57 23.39
C ARG A 27 18.90 47.29 22.82
N ARG A 28 19.37 46.79 21.67
CA ARG A 28 20.14 47.58 20.70
C ARG A 28 19.38 47.58 19.39
N ASP A 29 18.87 48.75 19.03
CA ASP A 29 18.44 49.05 17.67
C ASP A 29 19.65 49.01 16.76
N THR A 30 19.60 48.10 15.78
CA THR A 30 20.47 48.20 14.60
C THR A 30 19.58 47.99 13.37
N ALA A 31 19.63 48.98 12.50
CA ALA A 31 18.93 49.06 11.24
C ALA A 31 19.18 47.84 10.35
N GLN A 32 18.10 47.33 9.81
CA GLN A 32 18.06 46.22 8.84
C GLN A 32 18.28 46.82 7.43
N PRO A 33 19.26 46.34 6.66
CA PRO A 33 19.24 46.60 5.22
C PRO A 33 18.26 45.63 4.55
N ALA A 34 17.36 46.18 3.77
CA ALA A 34 16.52 45.43 2.86
C ALA A 34 17.40 44.63 1.87
N ALA A 35 17.34 43.33 1.92
CA ALA A 35 17.83 42.44 0.87
C ALA A 35 16.63 41.71 0.33
N ASP A 36 16.09 42.22 -0.77
CA ASP A 36 15.31 41.46 -1.73
C ASP A 36 16.17 40.30 -2.24
N ALA A 37 15.84 39.11 -1.85
CA ALA A 37 16.25 37.90 -2.54
C ALA A 37 15.13 36.85 -2.36
N SER A 38 14.12 36.96 -3.22
CA SER A 38 13.18 35.89 -3.49
C SER A 38 13.96 34.68 -4.04
N ALA A 39 14.52 33.85 -3.14
CA ALA A 39 14.93 32.54 -3.51
C ALA A 39 13.63 31.71 -3.64
N GLU A 40 13.07 31.65 -4.85
CA GLU A 40 12.13 30.65 -5.22
C GLU A 40 12.80 29.27 -4.97
N GLY A 41 12.42 28.60 -3.88
CA GLY A 41 12.69 27.19 -3.70
C GLY A 41 12.11 26.44 -4.88
N PRO A 42 12.62 25.23 -5.23
CA PRO A 42 12.08 24.45 -6.33
C PRO A 42 10.59 24.28 -6.08
N GLY A 43 9.78 24.99 -6.87
CA GLY A 43 8.32 24.98 -6.78
C GLY A 43 7.83 23.55 -6.91
N LEU A 44 6.83 23.19 -6.11
CA LEU A 44 6.09 21.95 -6.30
C LEU A 44 5.74 21.88 -7.79
N PRO A 45 5.98 20.73 -8.47
CA PRO A 45 5.57 20.58 -9.85
C PRO A 45 4.07 20.89 -9.96
N PRO A 46 3.63 21.51 -11.07
CA PRO A 46 2.25 21.89 -11.27
C PRO A 46 1.32 20.68 -11.07
N PRO A 47 0.06 20.86 -10.66
CA PRO A 47 -0.91 19.80 -10.60
C PRO A 47 -0.96 19.09 -11.95
N LEU A 48 -0.99 17.75 -11.92
CA LEU A 48 -1.04 16.94 -13.14
C LEU A 48 -2.30 17.26 -13.93
N PRO A 49 -2.23 17.41 -15.27
CA PRO A 49 -3.39 17.74 -16.08
C PRO A 49 -4.43 16.62 -16.12
N SER A 50 -5.66 17.00 -16.40
CA SER A 50 -6.85 16.15 -16.51
C SER A 50 -6.87 15.39 -17.85
N GLY A 51 -7.17 14.11 -17.88
CA GLY A 51 -7.12 13.31 -19.12
C GLY A 51 -7.98 12.02 -19.13
N ALA A 52 -7.90 11.17 -20.15
CA ALA A 52 -8.77 10.07 -20.54
C ALA A 52 -9.12 9.03 -19.45
N PRO A 53 -10.28 8.34 -19.56
CA PRO A 53 -10.65 7.29 -18.61
C PRO A 53 -9.63 6.12 -18.66
N PRO A 54 -9.32 5.54 -17.52
CA PRO A 54 -8.35 4.46 -17.44
C PRO A 54 -8.87 3.19 -18.10
N ARG A 55 -7.98 2.43 -18.72
CA ARG A 55 -8.24 1.01 -19.00
C ARG A 55 -8.53 0.32 -17.66
N GLY A 56 -9.68 -0.37 -17.57
CA GLY A 56 -10.10 -1.07 -16.36
C GLY A 56 -11.16 -0.35 -15.50
N LEU A 57 -11.45 0.95 -15.73
CA LEU A 57 -12.65 1.57 -15.20
C LEU A 57 -13.88 1.40 -16.14
N GLU A 58 -13.64 1.02 -17.39
CA GLU A 58 -14.71 0.63 -18.34
C GLU A 58 -15.46 -0.62 -17.88
N ASP A 59 -14.83 -1.46 -17.04
CA ASP A 59 -15.43 -2.66 -16.44
C ASP A 59 -16.16 -2.38 -15.11
N LEU A 60 -16.21 -1.10 -14.65
CA LEU A 60 -17.02 -0.78 -13.48
C LEU A 60 -18.51 -0.94 -13.81
N PRO A 61 -19.32 -1.47 -12.87
CA PRO A 61 -20.74 -1.66 -13.07
C PRO A 61 -21.48 -0.36 -13.44
N ALA A 62 -22.67 -0.52 -14.01
CA ALA A 62 -23.51 0.56 -14.54
C ALA A 62 -23.73 1.72 -13.54
N ASP A 63 -24.11 2.87 -14.05
CA ASP A 63 -24.07 4.22 -13.45
C ASP A 63 -24.47 4.39 -11.98
N ASP A 64 -25.36 3.56 -11.43
CA ASP A 64 -25.81 3.66 -10.03
C ASP A 64 -24.76 3.14 -9.02
N GLU A 65 -23.92 2.16 -9.39
CA GLU A 65 -22.86 1.65 -8.52
C GLU A 65 -21.60 2.52 -8.59
N ARG A 66 -21.43 3.30 -9.65
CA ARG A 66 -20.33 4.28 -9.79
C ARG A 66 -20.54 5.55 -8.97
N ALA A 67 -21.78 5.85 -8.58
CA ALA A 67 -22.09 7.04 -7.79
C ALA A 67 -21.52 6.95 -6.36
N ASP A 68 -21.42 5.73 -5.81
CA ASP A 68 -20.79 5.45 -4.51
C ASP A 68 -19.55 4.56 -4.71
N GLY A 69 -18.38 5.16 -4.82
CA GLY A 69 -17.12 4.44 -4.97
C GLY A 69 -16.81 3.47 -3.83
N CYS A 70 -17.50 3.59 -2.69
CA CYS A 70 -17.36 2.69 -1.56
C CYS A 70 -18.42 1.56 -1.55
N HIS A 71 -19.30 1.50 -2.54
CA HIS A 71 -20.22 0.39 -2.67
C HIS A 71 -19.56 -0.79 -3.38
N PHE A 72 -19.47 -1.91 -2.68
CA PHE A 72 -18.93 -3.16 -3.20
C PHE A 72 -20.07 -4.21 -3.20
N ALA A 73 -20.64 -4.47 -4.38
CA ALA A 73 -21.73 -5.45 -4.53
C ALA A 73 -21.29 -6.83 -4.05
N ASP A 74 -22.11 -7.46 -3.20
CA ASP A 74 -21.83 -8.80 -2.72
C ASP A 74 -22.46 -9.87 -3.63
N ARG A 75 -21.66 -10.47 -4.49
CA ARG A 75 -22.02 -11.59 -5.37
C ARG A 75 -21.71 -12.95 -4.77
N GLY A 76 -21.47 -13.02 -3.45
CA GLY A 76 -21.10 -14.25 -2.76
C GLY A 76 -19.61 -14.57 -2.85
N PHE A 77 -19.29 -15.84 -2.66
CA PHE A 77 -17.92 -16.33 -2.62
C PHE A 77 -17.45 -17.01 -3.92
N GLY A 78 -18.35 -17.23 -4.88
CA GLY A 78 -18.00 -17.95 -6.11
C GLY A 78 -17.31 -19.27 -5.80
N ASP A 79 -16.24 -19.56 -6.52
CA ASP A 79 -15.48 -20.82 -6.39
C ASP A 79 -14.70 -20.96 -5.06
N TYR A 80 -14.67 -19.92 -4.23
CA TYR A 80 -13.96 -19.96 -2.94
C TYR A 80 -14.80 -20.58 -1.80
N GLY A 81 -16.11 -20.61 -1.93
CA GLY A 81 -17.04 -21.16 -0.93
C GLY A 81 -17.18 -20.32 0.34
N ALA A 82 -16.11 -20.04 1.04
CA ALA A 82 -16.10 -19.24 2.27
C ALA A 82 -14.70 -18.76 2.65
N TRP A 83 -14.63 -17.76 3.54
CA TRP A 83 -13.40 -17.43 4.24
C TRP A 83 -12.93 -18.57 5.15
N ARG A 84 -11.66 -18.91 5.10
CA ARG A 84 -10.98 -19.83 6.00
C ARG A 84 -10.14 -19.04 6.98
N LYS A 85 -10.34 -19.28 8.29
CA LYS A 85 -9.64 -18.53 9.34
C LYS A 85 -8.17 -18.97 9.39
N LEU A 86 -7.27 -17.99 9.48
CA LEU A 86 -5.86 -18.19 9.75
C LEU A 86 -5.50 -17.65 11.15
N PRO A 87 -4.33 -17.95 11.70
CA PRO A 87 -3.81 -17.31 12.93
C PRO A 87 -3.73 -15.78 12.79
N VAL A 88 -3.37 -15.29 11.59
CA VAL A 88 -3.40 -13.87 11.22
C VAL A 88 -4.19 -13.74 9.93
N GLY A 89 -5.31 -13.00 9.95
CA GLY A 89 -6.16 -12.80 8.78
C GLY A 89 -7.01 -14.02 8.42
N ARG A 90 -7.29 -14.17 7.14
CA ARG A 90 -8.19 -15.21 6.57
C ARG A 90 -7.81 -15.50 5.12
N ALA A 91 -8.11 -16.69 4.62
CA ALA A 91 -7.82 -17.11 3.25
C ALA A 91 -9.08 -17.45 2.46
N LEU A 92 -9.03 -17.17 1.16
CA LEU A 92 -9.91 -17.74 0.14
C LEU A 92 -9.10 -18.79 -0.62
N VAL A 93 -9.56 -20.02 -0.62
CA VAL A 93 -8.95 -21.13 -1.34
C VAL A 93 -9.96 -21.59 -2.40
N PRO A 94 -9.64 -21.46 -3.70
CA PRO A 94 -10.56 -21.86 -4.74
C PRO A 94 -10.78 -23.38 -4.72
N VAL A 95 -11.99 -23.80 -5.07
CA VAL A 95 -12.36 -25.23 -5.06
C VAL A 95 -12.16 -25.81 -6.45
N GLY A 96 -11.33 -26.86 -6.54
CA GLY A 96 -11.11 -27.62 -7.78
C GLY A 96 -10.29 -26.90 -8.85
N ARG A 97 -9.60 -25.82 -8.51
CA ARG A 97 -8.78 -25.02 -9.41
C ARG A 97 -7.74 -24.20 -8.63
N GLY A 98 -6.77 -23.61 -9.32
CA GLY A 98 -5.80 -22.69 -8.72
C GLY A 98 -4.75 -23.33 -7.81
N VAL A 99 -4.80 -24.67 -7.64
CA VAL A 99 -3.78 -25.47 -6.97
C VAL A 99 -3.40 -26.61 -7.91
N ASP A 100 -2.14 -26.69 -8.27
CA ASP A 100 -1.62 -27.68 -9.20
C ASP A 100 -1.50 -29.06 -8.54
N GLY A 101 -1.31 -30.10 -9.35
CA GLY A 101 -1.24 -31.48 -8.84
C GLY A 101 -0.06 -31.76 -7.91
N ASP A 102 0.97 -30.93 -7.94
CA ASP A 102 2.12 -30.96 -7.04
C ASP A 102 1.92 -30.12 -5.76
N GLY A 103 0.74 -29.53 -5.57
CA GLY A 103 0.42 -28.67 -4.44
C GLY A 103 0.87 -27.21 -4.61
N SER A 104 1.44 -26.83 -5.77
CA SER A 104 1.85 -25.45 -6.01
C SER A 104 0.67 -24.54 -6.32
N PHE A 105 0.72 -23.29 -5.87
CA PHE A 105 -0.32 -22.31 -6.13
C PHE A 105 0.25 -20.88 -6.18
N ARG A 106 -0.55 -19.96 -6.75
CA ARG A 106 -0.26 -18.52 -6.76
C ARG A 106 -1.00 -17.85 -5.61
N LEU A 107 -0.31 -16.98 -4.86
CA LEU A 107 -0.85 -16.33 -3.67
C LEU A 107 -0.93 -14.80 -3.84
N LEU A 108 -2.12 -14.24 -3.67
CA LEU A 108 -2.31 -12.82 -3.44
C LEU A 108 -2.46 -12.55 -1.94
N VAL A 109 -1.59 -11.77 -1.35
CA VAL A 109 -1.74 -11.27 0.03
C VAL A 109 -2.20 -9.82 -0.01
N HIS A 110 -3.41 -9.57 0.46
CA HIS A 110 -4.00 -8.22 0.49
C HIS A 110 -4.11 -7.68 1.91
N PHE A 111 -3.66 -6.44 2.09
CA PHE A 111 -3.66 -5.74 3.37
C PHE A 111 -4.65 -4.58 3.34
N HIS A 112 -5.57 -4.57 4.30
CA HIS A 112 -6.62 -3.59 4.52
C HIS A 112 -7.78 -3.67 3.50
N GLY A 113 -8.97 -3.98 4.00
CA GLY A 113 -10.16 -4.13 3.17
C GLY A 113 -10.34 -5.54 2.59
N ALA A 114 -10.05 -6.60 3.35
CA ALA A 114 -10.17 -7.98 2.90
C ALA A 114 -11.57 -8.33 2.40
N GLU A 115 -12.62 -7.81 3.02
CA GLU A 115 -14.00 -8.09 2.60
C GLU A 115 -14.37 -7.39 1.28
N PRO A 116 -14.13 -6.09 1.08
CA PRO A 116 -14.22 -5.45 -0.23
C PRO A 116 -13.45 -6.19 -1.33
N VAL A 117 -12.20 -6.62 -1.05
CA VAL A 117 -11.40 -7.39 -2.02
C VAL A 117 -12.04 -8.73 -2.37
N ARG A 118 -12.60 -9.46 -1.39
CA ARG A 118 -13.37 -10.68 -1.70
C ARG A 118 -14.49 -10.38 -2.70
N ARG A 119 -15.25 -9.31 -2.45
CA ARG A 119 -16.38 -8.93 -3.32
C ARG A 119 -15.95 -8.60 -4.73
N GLN A 120 -14.74 -8.09 -4.90
CA GLN A 120 -14.17 -7.80 -6.22
C GLN A 120 -13.60 -9.04 -6.91
N LEU A 121 -12.94 -9.95 -6.17
CA LEU A 121 -12.21 -11.07 -6.77
C LEU A 121 -13.06 -12.34 -6.92
N ALA A 122 -13.99 -12.59 -6.01
CA ALA A 122 -14.77 -13.82 -6.05
C ALA A 122 -15.59 -14.03 -7.35
N PRO A 123 -16.19 -12.98 -7.95
CA PRO A 123 -16.90 -13.13 -9.22
C PRO A 123 -16.01 -13.37 -10.43
N GLU A 124 -14.72 -13.06 -10.33
CA GLU A 124 -13.78 -13.03 -11.46
C GLU A 124 -13.23 -14.41 -11.84
N GLY A 125 -13.37 -15.38 -10.95
CA GLY A 125 -12.90 -16.73 -11.19
C GLY A 125 -11.39 -16.84 -11.42
N PHE A 126 -10.58 -16.07 -10.71
CA PHE A 126 -9.12 -16.19 -10.77
C PHE A 126 -8.63 -17.50 -10.16
N ASP A 127 -7.58 -18.09 -10.78
CA ASP A 127 -6.84 -19.23 -10.24
C ASP A 127 -5.82 -18.76 -9.18
N LEU A 128 -6.33 -18.13 -8.11
CA LEU A 128 -5.54 -17.52 -7.05
C LEU A 128 -6.02 -17.97 -5.68
N VAL A 129 -5.09 -18.28 -4.80
CA VAL A 129 -5.34 -18.25 -3.35
C VAL A 129 -5.20 -16.79 -2.89
N VAL A 130 -6.14 -16.32 -2.08
CA VAL A 130 -6.14 -14.96 -1.57
C VAL A 130 -6.06 -14.97 -0.05
N ALA A 131 -5.05 -14.33 0.52
CA ALA A 131 -4.98 -14.05 1.95
C ALA A 131 -5.33 -12.59 2.21
N GLY A 132 -6.34 -12.34 3.05
CA GLY A 132 -6.77 -11.00 3.46
C GLY A 132 -6.41 -10.73 4.92
N VAL A 133 -5.72 -9.62 5.18
CA VAL A 133 -5.28 -9.20 6.52
C VAL A 133 -5.80 -7.83 6.86
N ASP A 134 -6.68 -7.75 7.86
CA ASP A 134 -7.18 -6.51 8.44
C ASP A 134 -6.59 -6.36 9.86
N ALA A 135 -5.50 -5.58 10.00
CA ALA A 135 -4.80 -5.39 11.28
C ALA A 135 -5.35 -4.19 12.11
N GLY A 136 -6.30 -3.43 11.56
CA GLY A 136 -6.91 -2.29 12.22
C GLY A 136 -6.84 -1.01 11.39
N VAL A 137 -7.02 0.13 12.06
CA VAL A 137 -7.00 1.46 11.45
C VAL A 137 -5.58 2.05 11.49
N GLY A 138 -5.12 2.59 10.36
CA GLY A 138 -3.82 3.26 10.21
C GLY A 138 -2.64 2.31 9.98
N SER A 139 -1.62 2.80 9.28
CA SER A 139 -0.46 2.00 8.80
C SER A 139 0.34 1.37 9.93
N ARG A 140 0.47 2.06 11.08
CA ARG A 140 1.22 1.56 12.24
C ARG A 140 0.71 0.23 12.80
N ALA A 141 -0.59 -0.09 12.61
CA ALA A 141 -1.11 -1.40 13.03
C ALA A 141 -0.52 -2.51 12.16
N TYR A 142 -0.41 -2.26 10.86
CA TYR A 142 0.19 -3.16 9.88
C TYR A 142 1.70 -3.26 10.04
N GLU A 143 2.39 -2.13 10.25
CA GLU A 143 3.82 -2.10 10.53
C GLU A 143 4.17 -2.97 11.73
N ARG A 144 3.45 -2.81 12.85
CA ARG A 144 3.67 -3.62 14.06
C ARG A 144 3.37 -5.10 13.85
N ALA A 145 2.31 -5.42 13.10
CA ALA A 145 1.92 -6.81 12.85
C ALA A 145 2.97 -7.58 12.03
N PHE A 146 3.74 -6.87 11.19
CA PHE A 146 4.77 -7.44 10.33
C PHE A 146 6.20 -6.98 10.65
N ALA A 147 6.41 -6.34 11.81
CA ALA A 147 7.74 -5.94 12.28
C ALA A 147 8.64 -7.15 12.59
N ASP A 148 8.06 -8.24 13.11
CA ASP A 148 8.79 -9.50 13.30
C ASP A 148 9.15 -10.11 11.91
N PRO A 149 10.44 -10.41 11.66
CA PRO A 149 10.85 -11.08 10.44
C PRO A 149 10.14 -12.39 10.14
N ALA A 150 9.69 -13.12 11.16
CA ALA A 150 8.97 -14.38 11.00
C ALA A 150 7.48 -14.21 10.68
N ALA A 151 6.89 -13.01 10.88
CA ALA A 151 5.45 -12.80 10.76
C ALA A 151 4.92 -13.11 9.35
N PHE A 152 5.61 -12.65 8.31
CA PHE A 152 5.21 -12.91 6.93
C PHE A 152 5.39 -14.37 6.54
N ALA A 153 6.53 -14.98 6.90
CA ALA A 153 6.75 -16.41 6.66
C ALA A 153 5.71 -17.27 7.39
N GLY A 154 5.35 -16.89 8.62
CA GLY A 154 4.29 -17.56 9.39
C GLY A 154 2.91 -17.43 8.75
N LEU A 155 2.57 -16.27 8.18
CA LEU A 155 1.34 -16.09 7.41
C LEU A 155 1.31 -17.00 6.17
N VAL A 156 2.39 -17.00 5.39
CA VAL A 156 2.48 -17.85 4.18
C VAL A 156 2.37 -19.32 4.55
N ALA A 157 3.11 -19.79 5.56
CA ALA A 157 3.04 -21.17 6.03
C ALA A 157 1.62 -21.57 6.50
N ALA A 158 0.90 -20.65 7.16
CA ALA A 158 -0.48 -20.88 7.55
C ALA A 158 -1.44 -21.01 6.35
N VAL A 159 -1.20 -20.21 5.29
CA VAL A 159 -1.95 -20.32 4.03
C VAL A 159 -1.64 -21.67 3.36
N GLU A 160 -0.38 -22.06 3.26
CA GLU A 160 0.07 -23.32 2.67
C GLU A 160 -0.58 -24.52 3.36
N ALA A 161 -0.57 -24.54 4.69
CA ALA A 161 -1.23 -25.57 5.48
C ALA A 161 -2.75 -25.63 5.24
N GLU A 162 -3.40 -24.45 5.12
CA GLU A 162 -4.84 -24.40 4.86
C GLU A 162 -5.18 -24.85 3.43
N VAL A 163 -4.35 -24.52 2.43
CA VAL A 163 -4.50 -24.99 1.04
C VAL A 163 -4.33 -26.52 0.98
N ALA A 164 -3.31 -27.08 1.62
CA ALA A 164 -3.11 -28.53 1.70
C ALA A 164 -4.32 -29.21 2.34
N ARG A 165 -4.80 -28.70 3.47
CA ARG A 165 -5.99 -29.23 4.18
C ARG A 165 -7.25 -29.17 3.31
N ALA A 166 -7.46 -28.05 2.60
CA ALA A 166 -8.66 -27.85 1.78
C ALA A 166 -8.72 -28.76 0.57
N ASN A 167 -7.56 -29.14 0.03
CA ASN A 167 -7.44 -29.95 -1.18
C ASN A 167 -7.06 -31.42 -0.87
N GLY A 168 -6.97 -31.82 0.40
CA GLY A 168 -6.60 -33.20 0.79
C GLY A 168 -5.17 -33.57 0.40
N LEU A 169 -4.26 -32.60 0.33
CA LEU A 169 -2.85 -32.79 -0.02
C LEU A 169 -1.99 -32.99 1.23
N GLY A 170 -0.87 -33.66 1.10
CA GLY A 170 0.12 -33.79 2.17
C GLY A 170 0.79 -32.48 2.48
N GLU A 171 1.08 -31.70 1.44
CA GLU A 171 1.67 -30.35 1.51
C GLU A 171 1.20 -29.48 0.35
N ALA A 172 1.31 -28.16 0.50
CA ALA A 172 1.11 -27.21 -0.57
C ALA A 172 2.09 -26.05 -0.39
N HIS A 173 2.43 -25.35 -1.48
CA HIS A 173 3.40 -24.27 -1.43
C HIS A 173 3.08 -23.12 -2.40
N ALA A 174 3.27 -21.90 -1.93
CA ALA A 174 3.14 -20.69 -2.75
C ALA A 174 4.38 -20.56 -3.65
N ARG A 175 4.20 -20.76 -4.97
CA ARG A 175 5.27 -20.64 -5.97
C ARG A 175 5.59 -19.18 -6.31
N GLY A 176 4.60 -18.28 -6.26
CA GLY A 176 4.74 -16.85 -6.49
C GLY A 176 3.76 -16.07 -5.62
N ILE A 177 4.17 -14.91 -5.14
CA ILE A 177 3.39 -14.08 -4.22
C ILE A 177 3.23 -12.69 -4.80
N ALA A 178 1.98 -12.22 -4.92
CA ALA A 178 1.68 -10.80 -5.10
C ALA A 178 1.27 -10.19 -3.77
N LEU A 179 1.84 -9.04 -3.44
CA LEU A 179 1.40 -8.20 -2.32
C LEU A 179 0.46 -7.15 -2.86
N SER A 180 -0.68 -6.95 -2.25
CA SER A 180 -1.50 -5.79 -2.53
C SER A 180 -1.94 -5.08 -1.26
N SER A 181 -2.16 -3.78 -1.35
CA SER A 181 -2.71 -3.01 -0.25
C SER A 181 -3.62 -1.91 -0.74
N TRP A 182 -4.62 -1.61 0.08
CA TRP A 182 -5.44 -0.42 -0.04
C TRP A 182 -5.24 0.45 1.19
N SER A 183 -5.24 1.79 1.02
CA SER A 183 -5.16 2.72 2.15
C SER A 183 -3.98 2.40 3.10
N ALA A 184 -4.26 2.11 4.35
CA ALA A 184 -3.30 1.89 5.43
C ALA A 184 -2.47 0.59 5.31
N GLY A 185 -2.83 -0.32 4.42
CA GLY A 185 -2.19 -1.65 4.31
C GLY A 185 -0.72 -1.61 3.89
N TYR A 186 -0.25 -0.50 3.29
CA TYR A 186 1.15 -0.33 2.87
C TYR A 186 2.16 -0.52 4.00
N GLY A 187 1.76 -0.27 5.26
CA GLY A 187 2.64 -0.49 6.41
C GLY A 187 3.15 -1.93 6.53
N ALA A 188 2.30 -2.93 6.21
CA ALA A 188 2.76 -4.32 6.11
C ALA A 188 3.68 -4.53 4.91
N VAL A 189 3.29 -3.99 3.74
CA VAL A 189 4.08 -4.12 2.51
C VAL A 189 5.50 -3.57 2.70
N ALA A 190 5.66 -2.43 3.37
CA ALA A 190 6.96 -1.84 3.69
C ALA A 190 7.86 -2.82 4.47
N GLN A 191 7.31 -3.43 5.53
CA GLN A 191 8.03 -4.40 6.36
C GLN A 191 8.44 -5.65 5.59
N ILE A 192 7.56 -6.15 4.71
CA ILE A 192 7.81 -7.35 3.92
C ILE A 192 8.85 -7.08 2.83
N LEU A 193 8.74 -5.98 2.09
CA LEU A 193 9.70 -5.59 1.04
C LEU A 193 11.12 -5.42 1.60
N ALA A 194 11.25 -4.89 2.82
CA ALA A 194 12.55 -4.76 3.49
C ALA A 194 13.25 -6.11 3.73
N ARG A 195 12.52 -7.24 3.70
CA ARG A 195 13.06 -8.61 3.89
C ARG A 195 13.49 -9.29 2.60
N ARG A 196 13.10 -8.75 1.43
CA ARG A 196 13.48 -9.26 0.10
C ARG A 196 13.18 -10.74 -0.12
N ASP A 197 11.97 -11.19 0.25
CA ASP A 197 11.52 -12.56 -0.05
C ASP A 197 11.51 -12.76 -1.59
N PRO A 198 12.28 -13.73 -2.13
CA PRO A 198 12.41 -13.91 -3.57
C PRO A 198 11.13 -14.41 -4.26
N ARG A 199 10.15 -14.88 -3.50
CA ARG A 199 8.84 -15.31 -4.03
C ARG A 199 7.92 -14.14 -4.36
N ILE A 200 8.26 -12.89 -3.95
CA ILE A 200 7.46 -11.72 -4.27
C ILE A 200 7.70 -11.35 -5.74
N GLU A 201 6.65 -11.51 -6.55
CA GLU A 201 6.67 -11.25 -7.98
C GLU A 201 5.89 -10.00 -8.39
N ALA A 202 5.06 -9.47 -7.49
CA ALA A 202 4.30 -8.26 -7.74
C ALA A 202 3.95 -7.51 -6.46
N VAL A 203 3.83 -6.18 -6.58
CA VAL A 203 3.30 -5.26 -5.57
C VAL A 203 2.26 -4.36 -6.21
N VAL A 204 1.04 -4.30 -5.63
CA VAL A 204 -0.07 -3.48 -6.12
C VAL A 204 -0.56 -2.59 -4.98
N LEU A 205 -0.37 -1.29 -5.10
CA LEU A 205 -0.74 -0.28 -4.09
C LEU A 205 -1.89 0.58 -4.61
N LEU A 206 -3.08 0.41 -4.03
CA LEU A 206 -4.33 1.03 -4.48
C LEU A 206 -4.65 2.23 -3.59
N ASP A 207 -4.32 3.43 -4.06
CA ASP A 207 -4.35 4.67 -3.27
C ASP A 207 -3.81 4.44 -1.86
N SER A 208 -2.70 3.76 -1.84
CA SER A 208 -2.01 3.22 -0.67
C SER A 208 -0.53 3.58 -0.83
N LEU A 209 0.09 4.08 0.13
CA LEU A 209 1.45 4.59 0.27
C LEU A 209 1.44 6.07 0.65
N TYR A 210 1.46 6.28 1.94
CA TYR A 210 1.64 7.59 2.57
C TYR A 210 3.01 7.63 3.23
N ALA A 211 3.50 8.82 3.58
CA ALA A 211 4.75 8.98 4.31
C ALA A 211 4.70 10.17 5.26
N GLY A 212 5.53 10.17 6.28
CA GLY A 212 5.76 11.33 7.10
C GLY A 212 6.46 12.46 6.33
N TYR A 213 6.54 13.64 6.95
CA TYR A 213 7.40 14.73 6.51
C TYR A 213 8.66 14.76 7.36
N ALA A 214 9.82 14.86 6.72
CA ALA A 214 11.09 14.94 7.40
C ALA A 214 11.30 16.33 8.04
N ASN A 215 11.80 16.37 9.28
CA ASN A 215 12.38 17.56 9.94
C ASN A 215 11.51 18.82 9.96
N GLY A 216 10.16 18.69 10.04
CA GLY A 216 9.25 19.84 10.10
C GLY A 216 9.10 20.61 8.78
N ALA A 217 9.84 20.26 7.73
CA ALA A 217 9.62 20.72 6.37
C ALA A 217 8.58 19.82 5.69
N ARG A 218 7.84 20.36 4.68
CA ARG A 218 6.94 19.51 3.86
C ARG A 218 7.70 18.64 2.84
N ALA A 219 8.88 18.15 3.22
CA ALA A 219 9.66 17.22 2.43
C ALA A 219 9.28 15.78 2.85
N VAL A 220 8.94 14.96 1.89
CA VAL A 220 8.56 13.55 2.12
C VAL A 220 9.72 12.81 2.81
N ASP A 221 9.42 12.02 3.84
CA ASP A 221 10.44 11.21 4.52
C ASP A 221 10.94 10.09 3.61
N ARG A 222 12.15 10.28 3.09
CA ARG A 222 12.81 9.33 2.19
C ARG A 222 13.08 7.98 2.83
N ALA A 223 13.32 7.94 4.13
CA ALA A 223 13.68 6.70 4.82
C ALA A 223 12.48 5.75 4.90
N GLU A 224 11.27 6.29 5.13
CA GLU A 224 10.04 5.50 5.12
C GLU A 224 9.74 4.88 3.75
N LEU A 225 10.16 5.54 2.66
CA LEU A 225 9.89 5.12 1.28
C LEU A 225 10.98 4.26 0.65
N ALA A 226 12.12 4.06 1.32
CA ALA A 226 13.26 3.35 0.75
C ALA A 226 12.92 1.95 0.19
N PRO A 227 12.11 1.09 0.83
CA PRO A 227 11.73 -0.21 0.27
C PRO A 227 10.93 -0.10 -1.02
N PHE A 228 10.07 0.91 -1.13
CA PHE A 228 9.23 1.14 -2.31
C PHE A 228 10.02 1.75 -3.48
N VAL A 229 10.95 2.66 -3.20
CA VAL A 229 11.87 3.19 -4.21
C VAL A 229 12.69 2.07 -4.83
N GLU A 230 13.20 1.14 -4.02
CA GLU A 230 13.97 -0.01 -4.50
C GLU A 230 13.09 -0.97 -5.32
N ALA A 231 11.87 -1.26 -4.85
CA ALA A 231 10.93 -2.10 -5.59
C ALA A 231 10.57 -1.47 -6.95
N ALA A 232 10.30 -0.16 -6.97
CA ALA A 232 9.99 0.56 -8.21
C ALA A 232 11.19 0.56 -9.19
N ARG A 233 12.42 0.76 -8.73
CA ARG A 233 13.64 0.63 -9.56
C ARG A 233 13.78 -0.76 -10.14
N THR A 234 13.58 -1.77 -9.33
CA THR A 234 13.67 -3.18 -9.73
C THR A 234 12.61 -3.53 -10.77
N ALA A 235 11.37 -3.07 -10.57
CA ALA A 235 10.28 -3.26 -11.52
C ALA A 235 10.56 -2.58 -12.88
N ARG A 236 11.06 -1.35 -12.85
CA ARG A 236 11.48 -0.61 -14.04
C ARG A 236 12.55 -1.36 -14.85
N ALA A 237 13.45 -2.07 -14.17
CA ALA A 237 14.49 -2.91 -14.79
C ALA A 237 13.97 -4.30 -15.23
N GLY A 238 12.66 -4.57 -15.18
CA GLY A 238 12.05 -5.83 -15.60
C GLY A 238 11.96 -6.91 -14.51
N GLY A 239 12.23 -6.57 -13.25
CA GLY A 239 12.04 -7.45 -12.10
C GLY A 239 10.57 -7.61 -11.68
N PRO A 240 10.27 -7.91 -10.38
CA PRO A 240 8.91 -7.99 -9.87
C PRO A 240 8.07 -6.77 -10.23
N ALA A 241 6.81 -6.99 -10.58
CA ALA A 241 5.91 -5.93 -10.98
C ALA A 241 5.63 -4.95 -9.83
N PHE A 242 5.56 -3.66 -10.12
CA PHE A 242 5.17 -2.63 -9.15
C PHE A 242 4.11 -1.73 -9.74
N PHE A 243 2.93 -1.74 -9.14
CA PHE A 243 1.81 -0.93 -9.56
C PHE A 243 1.38 0.00 -8.40
N LEU A 244 1.33 1.30 -8.68
CA LEU A 244 0.87 2.30 -7.73
C LEU A 244 -0.24 3.13 -8.36
N THR A 245 -1.39 3.21 -7.70
CA THR A 245 -2.41 4.21 -7.99
C THR A 245 -2.44 5.28 -6.91
N HIS A 246 -2.83 6.49 -7.29
CA HIS A 246 -3.03 7.59 -6.36
C HIS A 246 -4.20 8.48 -6.78
N THR A 247 -4.80 9.17 -5.81
CA THR A 247 -5.85 10.15 -6.01
C THR A 247 -5.34 11.58 -5.76
N GLN A 248 -6.25 12.56 -5.83
CA GLN A 248 -5.97 13.96 -5.51
C GLN A 248 -6.30 14.30 -4.03
N ILE A 249 -6.54 13.30 -3.19
CA ILE A 249 -6.83 13.51 -1.77
C ILE A 249 -5.65 14.16 -1.09
N ALA A 250 -5.88 15.34 -0.50
CA ALA A 250 -4.90 16.03 0.33
C ALA A 250 -4.99 15.52 1.78
N THR A 251 -3.85 15.30 2.40
CA THR A 251 -3.75 14.82 3.79
C THR A 251 -3.14 15.88 4.68
N PRO A 252 -3.78 16.24 5.82
CA PRO A 252 -3.17 17.15 6.77
C PRO A 252 -2.09 16.43 7.59
N GLY A 253 -0.86 16.96 7.60
CA GLY A 253 0.19 16.53 8.52
C GLY A 253 1.07 15.37 8.05
N TYR A 254 0.81 14.77 6.90
CA TYR A 254 1.65 13.75 6.26
C TYR A 254 1.48 13.79 4.73
N ALA A 255 2.42 13.20 4.01
CA ALA A 255 2.41 13.19 2.55
C ALA A 255 1.30 12.28 2.02
N SER A 256 0.48 12.81 1.13
CA SER A 256 -0.57 12.08 0.41
C SER A 256 0.00 11.08 -0.59
N THR A 257 -0.85 10.17 -1.06
CA THR A 257 -0.47 9.19 -2.11
C THR A 257 0.02 9.89 -3.38
N GLY A 258 -0.59 11.04 -3.75
CA GLY A 258 -0.14 11.85 -4.89
C GLY A 258 1.22 12.54 -4.65
N GLU A 259 1.52 13.00 -3.42
CA GLU A 259 2.84 13.54 -3.09
C GLU A 259 3.92 12.44 -3.11
N VAL A 260 3.59 11.27 -2.60
CA VAL A 260 4.50 10.12 -2.64
C VAL A 260 4.72 9.62 -4.08
N ALA A 261 3.70 9.58 -4.92
CA ALA A 261 3.86 9.23 -6.34
C ALA A 261 4.82 10.17 -7.05
N ARG A 262 4.68 11.50 -6.84
CA ARG A 262 5.62 12.49 -7.38
C ARG A 262 7.04 12.31 -6.84
N PHE A 263 7.17 12.02 -5.54
CA PHE A 263 8.47 11.70 -4.94
C PHE A 263 9.12 10.50 -5.62
N LEU A 264 8.40 9.39 -5.81
CA LEU A 264 8.91 8.19 -6.49
C LEU A 264 9.36 8.51 -7.93
N LEU A 265 8.54 9.22 -8.70
CA LEU A 265 8.89 9.63 -10.07
C LEU A 265 10.16 10.49 -10.10
N THR A 266 10.31 11.42 -9.14
CA THR A 266 11.52 12.25 -8.99
C THR A 266 12.75 11.40 -8.66
N GLU A 267 12.65 10.45 -7.71
CA GLU A 267 13.72 9.52 -7.33
C GLU A 267 14.15 8.59 -8.48
N LEU A 268 13.24 8.32 -9.39
CA LEU A 268 13.49 7.54 -10.60
C LEU A 268 14.01 8.39 -11.76
N GLY A 269 13.98 9.72 -11.64
CA GLY A 269 14.38 10.64 -12.71
C GLY A 269 13.46 10.59 -13.93
N VAL A 270 12.15 10.38 -13.72
CA VAL A 270 11.17 10.22 -14.79
C VAL A 270 9.98 11.16 -14.61
N THR A 271 9.28 11.42 -15.73
CA THR A 271 8.09 12.27 -15.77
C THR A 271 6.90 11.46 -16.29
N PRO A 272 5.74 11.54 -15.62
CA PRO A 272 4.54 10.86 -16.11
C PRO A 272 4.01 11.55 -17.37
N THR A 273 3.37 10.79 -18.23
CA THR A 273 2.59 11.32 -19.35
C THR A 273 1.23 11.80 -18.81
N ALA A 274 0.83 12.99 -19.19
CA ALA A 274 -0.53 13.44 -19.00
C ALA A 274 -1.49 12.56 -19.82
N ALA A 275 -2.65 12.25 -19.29
CA ALA A 275 -3.67 11.58 -20.09
C ALA A 275 -4.29 12.58 -21.09
N ASP A 276 -4.71 12.09 -22.26
CA ASP A 276 -5.25 12.96 -23.33
C ASP A 276 -6.55 13.65 -22.90
N GLU A 277 -6.61 14.98 -22.99
CA GLU A 277 -7.78 15.79 -22.65
C GLU A 277 -9.05 15.44 -23.43
N GLY A 278 -8.92 14.83 -24.61
CA GLY A 278 -10.03 14.50 -25.52
C GLY A 278 -10.75 13.17 -25.21
N ALA A 279 -10.15 12.29 -24.42
CA ALA A 279 -10.73 10.98 -24.08
C ALA A 279 -11.41 10.97 -22.70
N SER A 280 -11.17 11.97 -21.86
CA SER A 280 -11.87 12.10 -20.59
C SER A 280 -13.13 12.92 -20.74
N GLY A 281 -14.23 12.23 -20.97
CA GLY A 281 -15.49 12.74 -20.50
C GLY A 281 -15.37 13.13 -19.01
N THR A 282 -16.37 13.78 -18.45
CA THR A 282 -16.49 14.19 -17.04
C THR A 282 -16.55 13.01 -16.06
N ALA A 283 -15.82 11.91 -16.32
CA ALA A 283 -15.81 10.73 -15.50
C ALA A 283 -15.22 11.07 -14.13
N ARG A 284 -15.98 10.83 -13.07
CA ARG A 284 -15.65 11.17 -11.69
C ARG A 284 -14.27 10.67 -11.23
N PHE A 285 -13.80 9.58 -11.81
CA PHE A 285 -12.51 8.95 -11.46
C PHE A 285 -11.59 8.80 -12.68
N ALA A 286 -11.57 9.82 -13.56
CA ALA A 286 -10.77 9.80 -14.78
C ALA A 286 -9.27 9.64 -14.49
N LEU A 287 -8.55 8.96 -15.38
CA LEU A 287 -7.08 8.93 -15.37
C LEU A 287 -6.56 10.33 -15.67
N LEU A 288 -5.67 10.83 -14.82
CA LEU A 288 -5.04 12.14 -14.98
C LEU A 288 -3.61 12.04 -15.51
N SER A 289 -2.91 11.01 -15.10
CA SER A 289 -1.52 10.79 -15.46
C SER A 289 -1.14 9.33 -15.38
N SER A 290 -0.18 8.93 -16.22
CA SER A 290 0.39 7.60 -16.17
C SER A 290 1.90 7.63 -16.43
N PHE A 291 2.61 6.73 -15.79
CA PHE A 291 3.97 6.36 -16.12
C PHE A 291 4.05 4.84 -16.23
N GLU A 292 4.67 4.35 -17.30
CA GLU A 292 4.89 2.93 -17.54
C GLU A 292 6.25 2.71 -18.15
N GLU A 293 7.09 1.88 -17.54
CA GLU A 293 8.37 1.43 -18.07
C GLU A 293 8.77 0.10 -17.42
N GLY A 294 9.14 -0.90 -18.22
CA GLY A 294 9.42 -2.24 -17.74
C GLY A 294 8.19 -2.89 -17.13
N ARG A 295 8.24 -3.18 -15.83
CA ARG A 295 7.11 -3.70 -15.04
C ARG A 295 6.70 -2.72 -13.92
N LEU A 296 6.93 -1.42 -14.15
CA LEU A 296 6.55 -0.33 -13.26
C LEU A 296 5.39 0.47 -13.86
N TRP A 297 4.31 0.62 -13.11
CA TRP A 297 3.17 1.47 -13.45
C TRP A 297 2.87 2.42 -12.28
N ILE A 298 2.74 3.71 -12.57
CA ILE A 298 2.27 4.71 -11.61
C ILE A 298 1.14 5.49 -12.29
N ARG A 299 -0.09 5.41 -11.74
CA ARG A 299 -1.28 6.04 -12.33
C ARG A 299 -1.96 6.96 -11.33
N GLY A 300 -2.26 8.19 -11.77
CA GLY A 300 -2.99 9.19 -11.00
C GLY A 300 -4.41 9.36 -11.52
N TYR A 301 -5.36 9.39 -10.60
CA TYR A 301 -6.79 9.46 -10.90
C TYR A 301 -7.45 10.69 -10.29
N ALA A 302 -8.50 11.20 -10.95
CA ALA A 302 -9.31 12.29 -10.46
C ALA A 302 -10.09 11.91 -9.20
N GLY A 303 -10.38 12.92 -8.39
CA GLY A 303 -11.17 12.82 -7.19
C GLY A 303 -10.35 13.05 -5.92
N ALA A 304 -10.97 13.78 -4.98
CA ALA A 304 -10.35 14.21 -3.73
C ALA A 304 -11.21 13.87 -2.51
N ASP A 305 -12.08 12.88 -2.64
CA ASP A 305 -13.03 12.45 -1.62
C ASP A 305 -12.90 10.96 -1.29
N ARG A 306 -13.70 10.52 -0.33
CA ARG A 306 -13.74 9.13 0.12
C ARG A 306 -14.10 8.16 -1.01
N ASP A 307 -15.00 8.56 -1.89
CA ASP A 307 -15.46 7.68 -2.98
C ASP A 307 -14.34 7.45 -4.01
N ALA A 308 -13.55 8.50 -4.31
CA ALA A 308 -12.36 8.36 -5.14
C ALA A 308 -11.32 7.40 -4.52
N HIS A 309 -11.16 7.43 -3.19
CA HIS A 309 -10.30 6.50 -2.48
C HIS A 309 -10.80 5.05 -2.59
N CYS A 310 -12.09 4.82 -2.37
CA CYS A 310 -12.69 3.49 -2.48
C CYS A 310 -12.68 2.98 -3.93
N ALA A 311 -12.91 3.86 -4.90
CA ALA A 311 -12.92 3.50 -6.33
C ALA A 311 -11.62 2.85 -6.80
N GLN A 312 -10.48 3.17 -6.14
CA GLN A 312 -9.20 2.53 -6.46
C GLN A 312 -9.22 1.03 -6.20
N LEU A 313 -9.99 0.57 -5.21
CA LEU A 313 -10.08 -0.85 -4.90
C LEU A 313 -10.85 -1.64 -5.97
N HIS A 314 -11.81 -1.00 -6.67
CA HIS A 314 -12.51 -1.62 -7.79
C HIS A 314 -11.60 -1.97 -8.97
N MET A 315 -10.44 -1.34 -9.07
CA MET A 315 -9.48 -1.62 -10.15
C MET A 315 -8.65 -2.89 -9.92
N LEU A 316 -8.67 -3.46 -8.71
CA LEU A 316 -7.81 -4.61 -8.39
C LEU A 316 -7.95 -5.77 -9.40
N PRO A 317 -9.14 -6.22 -9.81
CA PRO A 317 -9.25 -7.31 -10.78
C PRO A 317 -8.58 -6.99 -12.12
N SER A 318 -8.79 -5.79 -12.65
CA SER A 318 -8.19 -5.36 -13.92
C SER A 318 -6.68 -5.25 -13.82
N LEU A 319 -6.16 -4.69 -12.72
CA LEU A 319 -4.72 -4.57 -12.49
C LEU A 319 -4.04 -5.95 -12.31
N LEU A 320 -4.73 -6.89 -11.68
CA LEU A 320 -4.23 -8.28 -11.63
C LEU A 320 -4.09 -8.87 -13.04
N ARG A 321 -5.09 -8.69 -13.91
CA ARG A 321 -5.03 -9.16 -15.30
C ARG A 321 -3.97 -8.46 -16.12
N GLU A 322 -3.78 -7.17 -15.93
CA GLU A 322 -2.84 -6.35 -16.71
C GLU A 322 -1.39 -6.54 -16.26
N ALA A 323 -1.11 -6.47 -14.98
CA ALA A 323 0.24 -6.33 -14.46
C ALA A 323 0.78 -7.58 -13.76
N VAL A 324 -0.09 -8.37 -13.12
CA VAL A 324 0.34 -9.46 -12.26
C VAL A 324 0.30 -10.80 -12.98
N LEU A 325 -0.89 -11.21 -13.45
CA LEU A 325 -1.09 -12.54 -14.03
C LEU A 325 -0.23 -12.84 -15.26
N PRO A 326 0.01 -11.88 -16.21
CA PRO A 326 0.86 -12.15 -17.37
C PRO A 326 2.31 -12.43 -17.01
N GLY A 327 2.79 -11.92 -15.89
CA GLY A 327 4.15 -12.12 -15.41
C GLY A 327 4.32 -13.32 -14.47
N TRP A 328 3.25 -13.94 -14.07
CA TRP A 328 3.29 -15.16 -13.25
C TRP A 328 3.49 -16.38 -14.13
N LYS A 329 4.71 -16.89 -14.09
CA LYS A 329 5.12 -18.11 -14.82
C LYS A 329 4.74 -19.36 -14.04
#